data_98f12afb034b3be18f340b9a1b4a66e0
#
_entry.id   98f12afb034b3be18f340b9a1b4a66e0
#
_cell.length_a   1.000
_cell.length_b   1.000
_cell.length_c   1.000
_cell.angle_alpha   90.00
_cell.angle_beta   90.00
_cell.angle_gamma   90.00
#
_symmetry.space_group_name_H-M   'P 1'
#
loop_
_entity.id
_entity.type
_entity.pdbx_description
1 polymer ?
#
loop_
_entity_poly.entity_id
_entity_poly.type
_entity_poly.pdbx_seq_one_letter_code
_entity_poly.pdbx_strand_id
1 'polypeptide(L)'
;MSSSGTELFFIGAILSIALGFFTLKLIKKNEKLEWNEKIAGHLVALMFITKGIHYASVGYFNQSFSDGTSTWQFWAQLLTICDYAFGASIVMISLVYPVPFLRNKNQLKIAASIIVFVWLLVPLALDVTGNPWTALHLTGLLYIGAGLAWGTIYINFRLMNRTERNKSSLNIAVVCGLFLTLQMGHIWMMWPGMLLQSEYFYFIDLGAAPNGVDITSPLFDYLWLASYTFCIAVGFMILAVEIYQSINGETSIMMYVMSFYFLVGAIGFAVFNAGSSTIFGLGDTTQSIQELWKTFTTQMHFTILRSLIAMYILLKYGFFNINDETKPIAKLMAIILIVVATSATLELVQSVIPINQMITAALLGIIIAF
;
A
#
# COMPACT_ATOMS: atom_id res chain seq x y z
N MET A 1 -21.11 9.84 -3.88
CA MET A 1 -19.79 9.86 -3.16
C MET A 1 -19.48 11.31 -2.81
N SER A 2 -19.12 11.61 -1.56
CA SER A 2 -18.75 12.98 -1.16
C SER A 2 -17.47 13.41 -1.88
N SER A 3 -17.34 14.69 -2.23
CA SER A 3 -16.17 15.28 -2.89
C SER A 3 -14.85 15.00 -2.16
N SER A 4 -14.88 14.84 -0.85
CA SER A 4 -13.72 14.58 0.01
C SER A 4 -12.91 13.31 -0.35
N GLY A 5 -13.57 12.24 -0.81
CA GLY A 5 -12.86 11.00 -1.16
C GLY A 5 -12.03 11.13 -2.44
N THR A 6 -12.47 11.91 -3.41
CA THR A 6 -11.75 12.11 -4.67
C THR A 6 -10.50 12.98 -4.49
N GLU A 7 -10.55 13.97 -3.60
CA GLU A 7 -9.44 14.86 -3.30
C GLU A 7 -8.25 14.12 -2.70
N LEU A 8 -8.48 13.14 -1.83
CA LEU A 8 -7.43 12.32 -1.24
C LEU A 8 -6.63 11.52 -2.28
N PHE A 9 -7.29 11.05 -3.35
CA PHE A 9 -6.59 10.37 -4.44
C PHE A 9 -5.65 11.32 -5.20
N PHE A 10 -6.07 12.55 -5.46
CA PHE A 10 -5.20 13.55 -6.11
C PHE A 10 -4.02 13.95 -5.23
N ILE A 11 -4.23 14.11 -3.91
CA ILE A 11 -3.15 14.35 -2.95
C ILE A 11 -2.15 13.17 -2.98
N GLY A 12 -2.65 11.93 -2.90
CA GLY A 12 -1.83 10.73 -2.99
C GLY A 12 -1.06 10.62 -4.32
N ALA A 13 -1.68 11.04 -5.43
CA ALA A 13 -1.04 11.09 -6.74
C ALA A 13 0.16 12.05 -6.76
N ILE A 14 -0.04 13.28 -6.30
CA ILE A 14 1.02 14.31 -6.24
C ILE A 14 2.18 13.83 -5.36
N LEU A 15 1.87 13.30 -4.17
CA LEU A 15 2.88 12.79 -3.24
C LEU A 15 3.68 11.63 -3.84
N SER A 16 3.01 10.66 -4.43
CA SER A 16 3.68 9.49 -5.00
C SER A 16 4.57 9.89 -6.17
N ILE A 17 4.11 10.75 -7.06
CA ILE A 17 4.92 11.27 -8.18
C ILE A 17 6.13 12.05 -7.66
N ALA A 18 5.94 12.92 -6.66
CA ALA A 18 7.03 13.67 -6.05
C ALA A 18 8.08 12.74 -5.41
N LEU A 19 7.66 11.68 -4.72
CA LEU A 19 8.56 10.65 -4.18
C LEU A 19 9.35 9.94 -5.28
N GLY A 20 8.71 9.61 -6.40
CA GLY A 20 9.39 9.02 -7.55
C GLY A 20 10.50 9.92 -8.10
N PHE A 21 10.22 11.19 -8.37
CA PHE A 21 11.23 12.14 -8.82
C PHE A 21 12.32 12.40 -7.78
N PHE A 22 11.97 12.47 -6.52
CA PHE A 22 12.93 12.59 -5.43
C PHE A 22 13.90 11.39 -5.39
N THR A 23 13.37 10.18 -5.54
CA THR A 23 14.16 8.95 -5.61
C THR A 23 15.13 8.98 -6.79
N LEU A 24 14.68 9.39 -7.99
CA LEU A 24 15.56 9.55 -9.16
C LEU A 24 16.69 10.55 -8.91
N LYS A 25 16.39 11.67 -8.24
CA LYS A 25 17.39 12.67 -7.88
C LYS A 25 18.43 12.13 -6.91
N LEU A 26 18.00 11.32 -5.92
CA LEU A 26 18.92 10.66 -4.97
C LEU A 26 19.87 9.70 -5.69
N ILE A 27 19.33 8.85 -6.60
CA ILE A 27 20.16 7.92 -7.39
C ILE A 27 21.20 8.66 -8.19
N LYS A 28 20.80 9.75 -8.88
CA LYS A 28 21.71 10.53 -9.71
C LYS A 28 22.84 11.19 -8.93
N LYS A 29 22.55 11.62 -7.69
CA LYS A 29 23.56 12.27 -6.81
C LYS A 29 24.48 11.29 -6.10
N ASN A 30 24.12 10.01 -5.99
CA ASN A 30 24.89 9.01 -5.29
C ASN A 30 25.66 8.12 -6.25
N GLU A 31 26.89 8.51 -6.55
CA GLU A 31 27.79 7.79 -7.48
C GLU A 31 28.29 6.45 -6.91
N LYS A 32 28.27 6.29 -5.58
CA LYS A 32 28.83 5.11 -4.88
C LYS A 32 27.89 3.90 -4.85
N LEU A 33 26.65 4.05 -5.35
CA LEU A 33 25.68 2.95 -5.39
C LEU A 33 26.19 1.82 -6.29
N GLU A 34 26.04 0.60 -5.81
CA GLU A 34 26.25 -0.60 -6.62
C GLU A 34 25.18 -0.71 -7.73
N TRP A 35 25.44 -1.54 -8.74
CA TRP A 35 24.52 -1.66 -9.89
C TRP A 35 23.12 -2.16 -9.49
N ASN A 36 23.05 -3.11 -8.55
CA ASN A 36 21.80 -3.65 -8.01
C ASN A 36 21.03 -2.60 -7.20
N GLU A 37 21.72 -1.80 -6.40
CA GLU A 37 21.12 -0.68 -5.66
C GLU A 37 20.57 0.40 -6.61
N LYS A 38 21.33 0.71 -7.68
CA LYS A 38 20.85 1.65 -8.72
C LYS A 38 19.59 1.13 -9.41
N ILE A 39 19.55 -0.16 -9.76
CA ILE A 39 18.36 -0.79 -10.36
C ILE A 39 17.19 -0.77 -9.37
N ALA A 40 17.42 -1.19 -8.13
CA ALA A 40 16.38 -1.15 -7.10
C ALA A 40 15.82 0.27 -6.92
N GLY A 41 16.69 1.27 -6.89
CA GLY A 41 16.27 2.66 -6.82
C GLY A 41 15.42 3.12 -8.01
N HIS A 42 15.78 2.75 -9.23
CA HIS A 42 14.96 3.06 -10.41
C HIS A 42 13.60 2.36 -10.36
N LEU A 43 13.55 1.11 -9.89
CA LEU A 43 12.31 0.37 -9.69
C LEU A 43 11.41 1.01 -8.61
N VAL A 44 12.02 1.49 -7.51
CA VAL A 44 11.29 2.25 -6.47
C VAL A 44 10.73 3.55 -7.06
N ALA A 45 11.50 4.27 -7.86
CA ALA A 45 11.02 5.47 -8.54
C ALA A 45 9.86 5.15 -9.49
N LEU A 46 9.99 4.09 -10.28
CA LEU A 46 8.92 3.60 -11.17
C LEU A 46 7.67 3.22 -10.37
N MET A 47 7.83 2.48 -9.28
CA MET A 47 6.75 2.12 -8.37
C MET A 47 5.96 3.34 -7.89
N PHE A 48 6.64 4.41 -7.47
CA PHE A 48 5.97 5.62 -7.01
C PHE A 48 5.29 6.38 -8.15
N ILE A 49 5.95 6.54 -9.30
CA ILE A 49 5.37 7.27 -10.44
C ILE A 49 4.13 6.54 -10.96
N THR A 50 4.21 5.23 -11.16
CA THR A 50 3.06 4.44 -11.63
C THR A 50 1.93 4.44 -10.61
N LYS A 51 2.23 4.39 -9.30
CA LYS A 51 1.19 4.49 -8.26
C LYS A 51 0.57 5.88 -8.20
N GLY A 52 1.33 6.92 -8.43
CA GLY A 52 0.78 8.28 -8.55
C GLY A 52 -0.18 8.43 -9.74
N ILE A 53 0.19 7.87 -10.89
CA ILE A 53 -0.71 7.84 -12.06
C ILE A 53 -1.95 7.00 -11.77
N HIS A 54 -1.80 5.86 -11.11
CA HIS A 54 -2.92 5.03 -10.66
C HIS A 54 -3.90 5.83 -9.79
N TYR A 55 -3.42 6.56 -8.78
CA TYR A 55 -4.29 7.37 -7.91
C TYR A 55 -5.02 8.48 -8.67
N ALA A 56 -4.34 9.19 -9.56
CA ALA A 56 -4.99 10.17 -10.42
C ALA A 56 -6.07 9.51 -11.29
N SER A 57 -5.79 8.33 -11.83
CA SER A 57 -6.74 7.57 -12.65
C SER A 57 -7.96 7.14 -11.86
N VAL A 58 -7.80 6.72 -10.59
CA VAL A 58 -8.93 6.41 -9.69
C VAL A 58 -9.79 7.64 -9.44
N GLY A 59 -9.18 8.80 -9.19
CA GLY A 59 -9.92 10.05 -9.01
C GLY A 59 -10.77 10.41 -10.23
N TYR A 60 -10.16 10.40 -11.42
CA TYR A 60 -10.88 10.69 -12.67
C TYR A 60 -11.88 9.62 -13.05
N PHE A 61 -11.59 8.34 -12.78
CA PHE A 61 -12.53 7.25 -12.98
C PHE A 61 -13.80 7.48 -12.15
N ASN A 62 -13.66 7.74 -10.86
CA ASN A 62 -14.80 7.99 -9.97
C ASN A 62 -15.65 9.17 -10.44
N GLN A 63 -15.00 10.26 -10.86
CA GLN A 63 -15.68 11.43 -11.40
C GLN A 63 -16.42 11.10 -12.71
N SER A 64 -15.72 10.51 -13.69
CA SER A 64 -16.29 10.19 -15.01
C SER A 64 -17.43 9.20 -14.92
N PHE A 65 -17.36 8.24 -14.01
CA PHE A 65 -18.42 7.27 -13.77
C PHE A 65 -19.65 7.94 -13.15
N SER A 66 -19.44 8.80 -12.15
CA SER A 66 -20.51 9.58 -11.53
C SER A 66 -21.22 10.49 -12.53
N ASP A 67 -20.47 11.09 -13.44
CA ASP A 67 -20.99 12.01 -14.46
C ASP A 67 -21.60 11.29 -15.68
N GLY A 68 -21.51 9.95 -15.71
CA GLY A 68 -22.03 9.11 -16.80
C GLY A 68 -21.29 9.31 -18.14
N THR A 69 -20.05 9.81 -18.11
CA THR A 69 -19.24 10.03 -19.32
C THR A 69 -18.57 8.75 -19.79
N SER A 70 -18.42 8.54 -21.10
CA SER A 70 -17.77 7.33 -21.65
C SER A 70 -16.27 7.21 -21.34
N THR A 71 -15.66 8.25 -20.78
CA THR A 71 -14.22 8.29 -20.47
C THR A 71 -13.83 7.40 -19.28
N TRP A 72 -14.77 6.93 -18.49
CA TRP A 72 -14.50 6.06 -17.35
C TRP A 72 -13.77 4.77 -17.74
N GLN A 73 -14.03 4.20 -18.92
CA GLN A 73 -13.39 2.99 -19.39
C GLN A 73 -11.88 3.19 -19.58
N PHE A 74 -11.48 4.32 -20.17
CA PHE A 74 -10.06 4.68 -20.32
C PHE A 74 -9.36 4.79 -18.97
N TRP A 75 -10.00 5.46 -18.00
CA TRP A 75 -9.41 5.61 -16.67
C TRP A 75 -9.32 4.28 -15.92
N ALA A 76 -10.32 3.40 -16.07
CA ALA A 76 -10.31 2.06 -15.53
C ALA A 76 -9.15 1.21 -16.09
N GLN A 77 -8.91 1.26 -17.40
CA GLN A 77 -7.77 0.58 -18.03
C GLN A 77 -6.43 1.14 -17.53
N LEU A 78 -6.31 2.45 -17.46
CA LEU A 78 -5.06 3.09 -17.02
C LEU A 78 -4.73 2.77 -15.56
N LEU A 79 -5.72 2.78 -14.66
CA LEU A 79 -5.51 2.41 -13.26
C LEU A 79 -5.05 0.96 -13.11
N THR A 80 -5.63 0.03 -13.90
CA THR A 80 -5.27 -1.39 -13.89
C THR A 80 -3.83 -1.61 -14.37
N ILE A 81 -3.45 -0.99 -15.49
CA ILE A 81 -2.10 -1.06 -16.04
C ILE A 81 -1.07 -0.51 -15.02
N CYS A 82 -1.38 0.61 -14.39
CA CYS A 82 -0.49 1.23 -13.40
C CYS A 82 -0.40 0.42 -12.09
N ASP A 83 -1.48 -0.19 -11.65
CA ASP A 83 -1.44 -1.04 -10.44
C ASP A 83 -0.63 -2.32 -10.68
N TYR A 84 -0.76 -2.91 -11.86
CA TYR A 84 0.11 -4.01 -12.27
C TYR A 84 1.59 -3.59 -12.27
N ALA A 85 1.93 -2.45 -12.86
CA ALA A 85 3.30 -1.94 -12.90
C ALA A 85 3.87 -1.68 -11.49
N PHE A 86 3.04 -1.20 -10.57
CA PHE A 86 3.39 -1.03 -9.16
C PHE A 86 3.75 -2.37 -8.51
N GLY A 87 2.88 -3.37 -8.60
CA GLY A 87 3.11 -4.70 -8.03
C GLY A 87 4.31 -5.40 -8.66
N ALA A 88 4.47 -5.31 -9.99
CA ALA A 88 5.61 -5.85 -10.72
C ALA A 88 6.94 -5.22 -10.25
N SER A 89 6.94 -3.90 -10.00
CA SER A 89 8.11 -3.21 -9.46
C SER A 89 8.49 -3.73 -8.08
N ILE A 90 7.52 -3.96 -7.19
CA ILE A 90 7.76 -4.53 -5.85
C ILE A 90 8.38 -5.93 -5.95
N VAL A 91 7.87 -6.80 -6.82
CA VAL A 91 8.46 -8.12 -7.03
C VAL A 91 9.89 -8.01 -7.58
N MET A 92 10.10 -7.14 -8.58
CA MET A 92 11.44 -6.95 -9.17
C MET A 92 12.46 -6.39 -8.17
N ILE A 93 12.03 -5.49 -7.28
CA ILE A 93 12.91 -4.96 -6.22
C ILE A 93 13.38 -6.11 -5.34
N SER A 94 12.53 -7.05 -4.94
CA SER A 94 12.90 -8.18 -4.09
C SER A 94 13.98 -9.08 -4.71
N LEU A 95 14.08 -9.12 -6.03
CA LEU A 95 15.07 -9.93 -6.74
C LEU A 95 16.48 -9.28 -6.81
N VAL A 96 16.55 -7.97 -6.59
CA VAL A 96 17.82 -7.21 -6.66
C VAL A 96 18.24 -6.60 -5.33
N TYR A 97 17.33 -6.44 -4.37
CA TYR A 97 17.58 -5.80 -3.08
C TYR A 97 16.63 -6.36 -2.00
N PRO A 98 17.01 -6.42 -0.71
CA PRO A 98 18.33 -6.14 -0.11
C PRO A 98 19.34 -7.27 -0.32
N VAL A 99 18.87 -8.44 -0.73
CA VAL A 99 19.70 -9.60 -1.06
C VAL A 99 19.61 -9.83 -2.57
N PRO A 100 20.68 -9.58 -3.33
CA PRO A 100 20.63 -9.72 -4.77
C PRO A 100 20.57 -11.20 -5.18
N PHE A 101 19.39 -11.69 -5.56
CA PHE A 101 19.23 -12.99 -6.20
C PHE A 101 19.71 -12.97 -7.65
N LEU A 102 19.43 -11.86 -8.35
CA LEU A 102 19.94 -11.66 -9.71
C LEU A 102 21.36 -11.09 -9.65
N ARG A 103 22.31 -11.88 -10.15
CA ARG A 103 23.74 -11.58 -10.03
C ARG A 103 24.31 -10.78 -11.20
N ASN A 104 23.59 -10.73 -12.31
CA ASN A 104 24.08 -10.06 -13.51
C ASN A 104 22.93 -9.44 -14.33
N LYS A 105 23.31 -8.54 -15.26
CA LYS A 105 22.38 -7.80 -16.10
C LYS A 105 21.56 -8.71 -17.04
N ASN A 106 22.08 -9.87 -17.43
CA ASN A 106 21.33 -10.77 -18.32
C ASN A 106 20.19 -11.45 -17.57
N GLN A 107 20.41 -11.92 -16.33
CA GLN A 107 19.36 -12.44 -15.48
C GLN A 107 18.26 -11.38 -15.23
N LEU A 108 18.68 -10.14 -14.99
CA LEU A 108 17.74 -9.01 -14.84
C LEU A 108 16.89 -8.80 -16.11
N LYS A 109 17.52 -8.82 -17.29
CA LYS A 109 16.80 -8.69 -18.58
C LYS A 109 15.79 -9.81 -18.77
N ILE A 110 16.16 -11.06 -18.46
CA ILE A 110 15.25 -12.20 -18.57
C ILE A 110 14.06 -12.02 -17.62
N ALA A 111 14.31 -11.71 -16.33
CA ALA A 111 13.25 -11.49 -15.36
C ALA A 111 12.33 -10.32 -15.77
N ALA A 112 12.90 -9.20 -16.21
CA ALA A 112 12.15 -8.07 -16.72
C ALA A 112 11.32 -8.43 -17.97
N SER A 113 11.88 -9.20 -18.89
CA SER A 113 11.15 -9.65 -20.10
C SER A 113 9.96 -10.54 -19.75
N ILE A 114 10.09 -11.43 -18.78
CA ILE A 114 8.98 -12.27 -18.31
C ILE A 114 7.88 -11.38 -17.69
N ILE A 115 8.25 -10.44 -16.85
CA ILE A 115 7.29 -9.52 -16.20
C ILE A 115 6.59 -8.65 -17.23
N VAL A 116 7.33 -8.10 -18.20
CA VAL A 116 6.74 -7.30 -19.29
C VAL A 116 5.82 -8.15 -20.17
N PHE A 117 6.19 -9.38 -20.46
CA PHE A 117 5.34 -10.29 -21.22
C PHE A 117 4.02 -10.56 -20.48
N VAL A 118 4.07 -10.88 -19.19
CA VAL A 118 2.87 -11.06 -18.37
C VAL A 118 2.07 -9.76 -18.29
N TRP A 119 2.73 -8.63 -18.23
CA TRP A 119 2.06 -7.32 -18.24
C TRP A 119 1.31 -7.05 -19.54
N LEU A 120 1.84 -7.45 -20.69
CA LEU A 120 1.16 -7.32 -21.98
C LEU A 120 -0.10 -8.20 -22.07
N LEU A 121 -0.22 -9.24 -21.25
CA LEU A 121 -1.44 -10.03 -21.15
C LEU A 121 -2.59 -9.32 -20.45
N VAL A 122 -2.32 -8.27 -19.66
CA VAL A 122 -3.36 -7.51 -18.97
C VAL A 122 -4.29 -6.78 -19.92
N PRO A 123 -3.84 -6.02 -20.92
CA PRO A 123 -4.72 -5.45 -21.93
C PRO A 123 -5.51 -6.50 -22.70
N LEU A 124 -4.88 -7.64 -23.02
CA LEU A 124 -5.58 -8.75 -23.71
C LEU A 124 -6.71 -9.32 -22.84
N ALA A 125 -6.49 -9.47 -21.55
CA ALA A 125 -7.52 -9.92 -20.62
C ALA A 125 -8.67 -8.89 -20.53
N LEU A 126 -8.37 -7.60 -20.58
CA LEU A 126 -9.36 -6.53 -20.65
C LEU A 126 -10.23 -6.61 -21.90
N ASP A 127 -9.61 -6.84 -23.07
CA ASP A 127 -10.32 -6.97 -24.35
C ASP A 127 -11.23 -8.21 -24.38
N VAL A 128 -10.73 -9.34 -23.87
CA VAL A 128 -11.46 -10.62 -23.89
C VAL A 128 -12.66 -10.60 -22.93
N THR A 129 -12.50 -10.01 -21.77
CA THR A 129 -13.56 -9.99 -20.73
C THR A 129 -14.53 -8.83 -20.87
N GLY A 130 -14.12 -7.76 -21.55
CA GLY A 130 -14.87 -6.52 -21.64
C GLY A 130 -15.04 -5.78 -20.30
N ASN A 131 -14.45 -6.32 -19.22
CA ASN A 131 -14.59 -5.81 -17.88
C ASN A 131 -13.20 -5.49 -17.28
N PRO A 132 -12.87 -4.20 -17.07
CA PRO A 132 -11.57 -3.79 -16.54
C PRO A 132 -11.29 -4.33 -15.13
N TRP A 133 -12.33 -4.55 -14.34
CA TRP A 133 -12.19 -5.10 -12.99
C TRP A 133 -11.71 -6.55 -12.98
N THR A 134 -12.16 -7.34 -13.95
CA THR A 134 -11.71 -8.73 -14.08
C THR A 134 -10.20 -8.83 -14.28
N ALA A 135 -9.62 -7.90 -15.04
CA ALA A 135 -8.17 -7.86 -15.25
C ALA A 135 -7.38 -7.45 -13.98
N LEU A 136 -7.99 -6.68 -13.06
CA LEU A 136 -7.37 -6.36 -11.77
C LEU A 136 -7.08 -7.63 -10.97
N HIS A 137 -7.87 -8.67 -11.10
CA HIS A 137 -7.65 -9.94 -10.39
C HIS A 137 -6.33 -10.61 -10.79
N LEU A 138 -5.79 -10.34 -11.99
CA LEU A 138 -4.46 -10.80 -12.39
C LEU A 138 -3.35 -10.19 -11.52
N THR A 139 -3.59 -9.05 -10.90
CA THR A 139 -2.64 -8.46 -9.94
C THR A 139 -2.47 -9.35 -8.71
N GLY A 140 -3.42 -10.24 -8.43
CA GLY A 140 -3.32 -11.25 -7.37
C GLY A 140 -2.07 -12.12 -7.47
N LEU A 141 -1.62 -12.45 -8.69
CA LEU A 141 -0.37 -13.18 -8.92
C LEU A 141 0.86 -12.40 -8.42
N LEU A 142 0.82 -11.08 -8.52
CA LEU A 142 1.90 -10.21 -8.00
C LEU A 142 1.89 -10.15 -6.47
N TYR A 143 0.72 -10.21 -5.84
CA TYR A 143 0.62 -10.35 -4.39
C TYR A 143 1.26 -11.65 -3.90
N ILE A 144 0.95 -12.78 -4.56
CA ILE A 144 1.58 -14.07 -4.25
C ILE A 144 3.09 -14.00 -4.47
N GLY A 145 3.54 -13.48 -5.62
CA GLY A 145 4.96 -13.31 -5.93
C GLY A 145 5.70 -12.44 -4.90
N ALA A 146 5.12 -11.31 -4.52
CA ALA A 146 5.68 -10.44 -3.49
C ALA A 146 5.74 -11.14 -2.12
N GLY A 147 4.66 -11.81 -1.72
CA GLY A 147 4.59 -12.55 -0.45
C GLY A 147 5.62 -13.65 -0.36
N LEU A 148 5.81 -14.44 -1.42
CA LEU A 148 6.83 -15.48 -1.47
C LEU A 148 8.25 -14.89 -1.42
N ALA A 149 8.54 -13.89 -2.24
CA ALA A 149 9.87 -13.31 -2.33
C ALA A 149 10.27 -12.57 -1.04
N TRP A 150 9.50 -11.55 -0.65
CA TRP A 150 9.79 -10.76 0.54
C TRP A 150 9.58 -11.55 1.84
N GLY A 151 8.55 -12.40 1.91
CA GLY A 151 8.27 -13.22 3.08
C GLY A 151 9.37 -14.22 3.37
N THR A 152 9.93 -14.86 2.34
CA THR A 152 11.07 -15.79 2.50
C THR A 152 12.30 -15.07 3.05
N ILE A 153 12.64 -13.89 2.49
CA ILE A 153 13.76 -13.11 2.99
C ILE A 153 13.50 -12.67 4.43
N TYR A 154 12.29 -12.17 4.73
CA TYR A 154 11.90 -11.76 6.07
C TYR A 154 12.10 -12.87 7.10
N ILE A 155 11.52 -14.06 6.86
CA ILE A 155 11.64 -15.20 7.78
C ILE A 155 13.10 -15.58 7.98
N ASN A 156 13.87 -15.71 6.90
CA ASN A 156 15.26 -16.13 6.96
C ASN A 156 16.09 -15.20 7.85
N PHE A 157 15.97 -13.89 7.67
CA PHE A 157 16.73 -12.92 8.46
C PHE A 157 16.15 -12.68 9.85
N ARG A 158 14.85 -12.83 10.04
CA ARG A 158 14.20 -12.59 11.35
C ARG A 158 14.34 -13.78 12.30
N LEU A 159 14.36 -15.01 11.77
CA LEU A 159 14.55 -16.25 12.56
C LEU A 159 16.02 -16.73 12.60
N MET A 160 16.96 -15.97 12.04
CA MET A 160 18.38 -16.27 12.13
C MET A 160 18.82 -16.39 13.60
N ASN A 161 19.76 -17.31 13.88
CA ASN A 161 20.28 -17.52 15.23
C ASN A 161 20.79 -16.22 15.86
N ARG A 162 20.56 -16.04 17.17
CA ARG A 162 20.97 -14.81 17.89
C ARG A 162 22.45 -14.50 17.76
N THR A 163 23.30 -15.53 17.74
CA THR A 163 24.76 -15.40 17.59
C THR A 163 25.19 -14.89 16.22
N GLU A 164 24.39 -15.16 15.19
CA GLU A 164 24.65 -14.74 13.80
C GLU A 164 23.94 -13.44 13.46
N ARG A 165 22.92 -13.10 14.27
CA ARG A 165 22.10 -11.91 14.05
C ARG A 165 22.86 -10.65 14.44
N ASN A 166 22.95 -9.73 13.50
CA ASN A 166 23.50 -8.41 13.72
C ASN A 166 22.46 -7.32 13.35
N LYS A 167 22.80 -6.06 13.60
CA LYS A 167 21.91 -4.93 13.28
C LYS A 167 21.56 -4.87 11.79
N SER A 168 22.45 -5.32 10.91
CA SER A 168 22.21 -5.34 9.47
C SER A 168 21.15 -6.38 9.09
N SER A 169 21.22 -7.60 9.65
CA SER A 169 20.23 -8.64 9.38
C SER A 169 18.83 -8.26 9.87
N LEU A 170 18.73 -7.61 11.04
CA LEU A 170 17.45 -7.08 11.52
C LEU A 170 16.90 -5.99 10.58
N ASN A 171 17.73 -5.08 10.11
CA ASN A 171 17.32 -4.05 9.16
C ASN A 171 16.82 -4.65 7.85
N ILE A 172 17.47 -5.70 7.34
CA ILE A 172 17.01 -6.43 6.15
C ILE A 172 15.60 -6.99 6.38
N ALA A 173 15.39 -7.70 7.49
CA ALA A 173 14.07 -8.24 7.83
C ALA A 173 13.00 -7.14 7.90
N VAL A 174 13.28 -6.05 8.61
CA VAL A 174 12.33 -4.93 8.75
C VAL A 174 11.99 -4.31 7.38
N VAL A 175 12.99 -4.09 6.52
CA VAL A 175 12.75 -3.56 5.17
C VAL A 175 11.84 -4.48 4.37
N CYS A 176 12.08 -5.80 4.42
CA CYS A 176 11.21 -6.76 3.74
C CYS A 176 9.78 -6.74 4.28
N GLY A 177 9.61 -6.70 5.60
CA GLY A 177 8.29 -6.57 6.22
C GLY A 177 7.56 -5.28 5.83
N LEU A 178 8.27 -4.16 5.74
CA LEU A 178 7.71 -2.90 5.30
C LEU A 178 7.30 -2.91 3.82
N PHE A 179 8.07 -3.56 2.93
CA PHE A 179 7.65 -3.74 1.54
C PHE A 179 6.40 -4.63 1.42
N LEU A 180 6.29 -5.68 2.25
CA LEU A 180 5.05 -6.46 2.35
C LEU A 180 3.89 -5.61 2.85
N THR A 181 4.12 -4.73 3.82
CA THR A 181 3.10 -3.80 4.31
C THR A 181 2.64 -2.83 3.21
N LEU A 182 3.55 -2.32 2.40
CA LEU A 182 3.20 -1.47 1.24
C LEU A 182 2.25 -2.19 0.28
N GLN A 183 2.48 -3.47 0.03
CA GLN A 183 1.69 -4.26 -0.90
C GLN A 183 0.40 -4.77 -0.28
N MET A 184 0.45 -5.32 0.93
CA MET A 184 -0.60 -6.15 1.51
C MET A 184 -1.31 -5.51 2.72
N GLY A 185 -0.86 -4.37 3.24
CA GLY A 185 -1.37 -3.81 4.49
C GLY A 185 -2.88 -3.60 4.49
N HIS A 186 -3.47 -3.13 3.38
CA HIS A 186 -4.92 -2.98 3.28
C HIS A 186 -5.66 -4.33 3.40
N ILE A 187 -5.08 -5.42 2.86
CA ILE A 187 -5.67 -6.76 2.95
C ILE A 187 -5.62 -7.27 4.39
N TRP A 188 -4.55 -6.93 5.12
CA TRP A 188 -4.46 -7.31 6.54
C TRP A 188 -5.54 -6.66 7.40
N MET A 189 -6.03 -5.48 7.05
CA MET A 189 -7.18 -4.87 7.74
C MET A 189 -8.49 -5.60 7.48
N MET A 190 -8.60 -6.40 6.42
CA MET A 190 -9.80 -7.15 6.07
C MET A 190 -9.84 -8.56 6.70
N TRP A 191 -8.82 -8.95 7.45
CA TRP A 191 -8.64 -10.32 7.95
C TRP A 191 -9.86 -10.92 8.66
N PRO A 192 -10.59 -10.19 9.56
CA PRO A 192 -11.73 -10.79 10.24
C PRO A 192 -12.88 -11.11 9.28
N GLY A 193 -13.18 -10.17 8.39
CA GLY A 193 -14.24 -10.34 7.41
C GLY A 193 -13.98 -11.49 6.45
N MET A 194 -12.72 -11.65 6.04
CA MET A 194 -12.34 -12.72 5.13
C MET A 194 -12.39 -14.10 5.80
N LEU A 195 -11.89 -14.24 7.04
CA LEU A 195 -11.94 -15.50 7.79
C LEU A 195 -13.36 -15.93 8.11
N LEU A 196 -14.24 -14.97 8.37
CA LEU A 196 -15.64 -15.20 8.72
C LEU A 196 -16.57 -15.15 7.49
N GLN A 197 -16.02 -14.94 6.29
CA GLN A 197 -16.77 -14.78 5.02
C GLN A 197 -17.94 -13.80 5.17
N SER A 198 -17.68 -12.67 5.83
CA SER A 198 -18.69 -11.67 6.16
C SER A 198 -18.78 -10.59 5.10
N GLU A 199 -19.89 -9.87 5.08
CA GLU A 199 -20.12 -8.69 4.23
C GLU A 199 -19.09 -7.58 4.46
N TYR A 200 -18.43 -7.54 5.61
CA TYR A 200 -17.34 -6.61 5.91
C TYR A 200 -16.20 -6.66 4.89
N PHE A 201 -15.83 -7.86 4.45
CA PHE A 201 -14.79 -8.04 3.44
C PHE A 201 -15.19 -7.36 2.12
N TYR A 202 -16.40 -7.66 1.64
CA TYR A 202 -16.92 -7.06 0.42
C TYR A 202 -17.15 -5.56 0.55
N PHE A 203 -17.60 -5.11 1.71
CA PHE A 203 -17.80 -3.69 1.99
C PHE A 203 -16.50 -2.88 1.85
N ILE A 204 -15.40 -3.39 2.35
CA ILE A 204 -14.09 -2.71 2.27
C ILE A 204 -13.51 -2.80 0.86
N ASP A 205 -13.48 -3.99 0.27
CA ASP A 205 -12.78 -4.25 -0.99
C ASP A 205 -13.55 -3.71 -2.21
N LEU A 206 -14.83 -4.01 -2.29
CA LEU A 206 -15.70 -3.55 -3.37
C LEU A 206 -16.13 -2.09 -3.23
N GLY A 207 -15.82 -1.47 -2.12
CA GLY A 207 -16.16 -0.07 -1.88
C GLY A 207 -15.53 0.92 -2.84
N ALA A 208 -14.51 0.52 -3.59
CA ALA A 208 -13.96 1.31 -4.69
C ALA A 208 -14.64 1.02 -6.03
N ALA A 209 -15.39 -0.09 -6.14
CA ALA A 209 -16.13 -0.41 -7.36
C ALA A 209 -17.43 0.42 -7.43
N PRO A 210 -17.74 1.04 -8.58
CA PRO A 210 -18.98 1.75 -8.76
C PRO A 210 -20.19 0.79 -8.68
N ASN A 211 -21.27 1.25 -8.08
CA ASN A 211 -22.52 0.48 -8.04
C ASN A 211 -22.98 0.11 -9.47
N GLY A 212 -23.28 -1.16 -9.68
CA GLY A 212 -23.76 -1.67 -10.97
C GLY A 212 -22.66 -2.15 -11.93
N VAL A 213 -21.38 -2.10 -11.54
CA VAL A 213 -20.31 -2.79 -12.26
C VAL A 213 -20.28 -4.24 -11.78
N ASP A 214 -20.58 -5.16 -12.68
CA ASP A 214 -20.36 -6.58 -12.43
C ASP A 214 -18.86 -6.85 -12.49
N ILE A 215 -18.27 -7.09 -11.31
CA ILE A 215 -16.85 -7.37 -11.15
C ILE A 215 -16.57 -8.87 -11.08
N THR A 216 -17.60 -9.69 -11.16
CA THR A 216 -17.49 -11.12 -10.98
C THR A 216 -17.23 -11.85 -12.29
N SER A 217 -16.13 -12.60 -12.34
CA SER A 217 -15.89 -13.64 -13.31
C SER A 217 -15.35 -14.86 -12.55
N PRO A 218 -16.02 -16.00 -12.56
CA PRO A 218 -15.75 -17.12 -11.65
C PRO A 218 -14.26 -17.54 -11.59
N LEU A 219 -13.57 -17.50 -12.72
CA LEU A 219 -12.15 -17.86 -12.77
C LEU A 219 -11.27 -16.87 -12.00
N PHE A 220 -11.52 -15.59 -12.18
CA PHE A 220 -10.72 -14.52 -11.58
C PHE A 220 -11.08 -14.29 -10.10
N ASP A 221 -12.34 -14.54 -9.73
CA ASP A 221 -12.78 -14.48 -8.33
C ASP A 221 -12.02 -15.50 -7.46
N TYR A 222 -11.86 -16.73 -7.94
CA TYR A 222 -11.07 -17.73 -7.24
C TYR A 222 -9.59 -17.33 -7.11
N LEU A 223 -8.99 -16.78 -8.15
CA LEU A 223 -7.61 -16.31 -8.10
C LEU A 223 -7.44 -15.17 -7.12
N TRP A 224 -8.37 -14.22 -7.13
CA TRP A 224 -8.39 -13.09 -6.23
C TRP A 224 -8.58 -13.52 -4.77
N LEU A 225 -9.58 -14.36 -4.49
CA LEU A 225 -9.81 -14.92 -3.16
C LEU A 225 -8.59 -15.69 -2.65
N ALA A 226 -7.96 -16.53 -3.47
CA ALA A 226 -6.76 -17.27 -3.12
C ALA A 226 -5.58 -16.34 -2.82
N SER A 227 -5.38 -15.28 -3.62
CA SER A 227 -4.30 -14.33 -3.40
C SER A 227 -4.49 -13.53 -2.12
N TYR A 228 -5.72 -13.13 -1.79
CA TYR A 228 -6.01 -12.41 -0.55
C TYR A 228 -5.90 -13.30 0.70
N THR A 229 -6.37 -14.55 0.60
CA THR A 229 -6.14 -15.56 1.65
C THR A 229 -4.66 -15.77 1.92
N PHE A 230 -3.87 -15.87 0.86
CA PHE A 230 -2.41 -15.96 0.96
C PHE A 230 -1.81 -14.73 1.63
N CYS A 231 -2.23 -13.52 1.27
CA CYS A 231 -1.76 -12.28 1.89
C CYS A 231 -2.07 -12.23 3.40
N ILE A 232 -3.26 -12.65 3.80
CA ILE A 232 -3.64 -12.72 5.22
C ILE A 232 -2.78 -13.76 5.95
N ALA A 233 -2.54 -14.92 5.35
CA ALA A 233 -1.66 -15.94 5.91
C ALA A 233 -0.23 -15.42 6.10
N VAL A 234 0.31 -14.68 5.13
CA VAL A 234 1.61 -13.99 5.24
C VAL A 234 1.59 -12.98 6.41
N GLY A 235 0.52 -12.21 6.55
CA GLY A 235 0.36 -11.27 7.65
C GLY A 235 0.36 -11.95 9.01
N PHE A 236 -0.40 -13.02 9.18
CA PHE A 236 -0.41 -13.82 10.43
C PHE A 236 0.96 -14.45 10.71
N MET A 237 1.64 -14.92 9.70
CA MET A 237 2.99 -15.47 9.84
C MET A 237 3.96 -14.40 10.37
N ILE A 238 3.96 -13.19 9.79
CA ILE A 238 4.81 -12.09 10.26
C ILE A 238 4.46 -11.72 11.70
N LEU A 239 3.17 -11.57 12.02
CA LEU A 239 2.70 -11.26 13.37
C LEU A 239 3.15 -12.33 14.38
N ALA A 240 3.00 -13.61 14.06
CA ALA A 240 3.44 -14.71 14.91
C ALA A 240 4.96 -14.69 15.14
N VAL A 241 5.75 -14.43 14.09
CA VAL A 241 7.20 -14.29 14.20
C VAL A 241 7.57 -13.11 15.09
N GLU A 242 6.92 -11.96 14.95
CA GLU A 242 7.20 -10.78 15.77
C GLU A 242 6.78 -10.98 17.24
N ILE A 243 5.65 -11.65 17.49
CA ILE A 243 5.24 -12.03 18.86
C ILE A 243 6.30 -12.95 19.48
N TYR A 244 6.72 -13.98 18.76
CA TYR A 244 7.75 -14.91 19.25
C TYR A 244 9.06 -14.19 19.58
N GLN A 245 9.53 -13.30 18.70
CA GLN A 245 10.76 -12.53 18.92
C GLN A 245 10.61 -11.52 20.06
N SER A 246 9.43 -10.90 20.20
CA SER A 246 9.14 -9.96 21.28
C SER A 246 9.14 -10.66 22.66
N ILE A 247 8.57 -11.85 22.77
CA ILE A 247 8.64 -12.67 23.99
C ILE A 247 10.09 -12.99 24.35
N ASN A 248 10.94 -13.17 23.34
CA ASN A 248 12.39 -13.39 23.53
C ASN A 248 13.19 -12.10 23.76
N GLY A 249 12.54 -10.95 23.95
CA GLY A 249 13.20 -9.67 24.24
C GLY A 249 13.71 -8.93 23.01
N GLU A 250 13.29 -9.30 21.79
CA GLU A 250 13.75 -8.70 20.54
C GLU A 250 12.60 -8.07 19.74
N THR A 251 12.06 -6.98 20.26
CA THR A 251 10.99 -6.24 19.59
C THR A 251 11.53 -5.41 18.40
N SER A 252 10.84 -5.45 17.28
CA SER A 252 11.11 -4.60 16.11
C SER A 252 9.95 -3.66 15.82
N ILE A 253 10.18 -2.68 14.92
CA ILE A 253 9.11 -1.80 14.42
C ILE A 253 7.98 -2.59 13.76
N MET A 254 8.28 -3.77 13.19
CA MET A 254 7.29 -4.61 12.54
C MET A 254 6.23 -5.13 13.51
N MET A 255 6.58 -5.35 14.79
CA MET A 255 5.60 -5.70 15.81
C MET A 255 4.50 -4.62 15.93
N TYR A 256 4.90 -3.36 15.97
CA TYR A 256 3.95 -2.24 16.05
C TYR A 256 3.13 -2.08 14.76
N VAL A 257 3.78 -2.21 13.60
CA VAL A 257 3.12 -2.15 12.29
C VAL A 257 2.07 -3.26 12.18
N MET A 258 2.44 -4.50 12.46
CA MET A 258 1.52 -5.63 12.39
C MET A 258 0.37 -5.49 13.40
N SER A 259 0.68 -5.11 14.64
CA SER A 259 -0.34 -4.87 15.66
C SER A 259 -1.33 -3.79 15.22
N PHE A 260 -0.84 -2.71 14.61
CA PHE A 260 -1.70 -1.65 14.09
C PHE A 260 -2.67 -2.18 13.03
N TYR A 261 -2.18 -2.84 11.98
CA TYR A 261 -3.03 -3.31 10.88
C TYR A 261 -4.05 -4.37 11.34
N PHE A 262 -3.64 -5.30 12.19
CA PHE A 262 -4.53 -6.34 12.68
C PHE A 262 -5.55 -5.82 13.70
N LEU A 263 -5.14 -4.90 14.59
CA LEU A 263 -6.04 -4.27 15.55
C LEU A 263 -7.06 -3.37 14.83
N VAL A 264 -6.60 -2.55 13.86
CA VAL A 264 -7.49 -1.71 13.05
C VAL A 264 -8.51 -2.58 12.31
N GLY A 265 -8.09 -3.71 11.74
CA GLY A 265 -9.01 -4.66 11.11
C GLY A 265 -10.05 -5.23 12.08
N ALA A 266 -9.63 -5.63 13.29
CA ALA A 266 -10.54 -6.15 14.31
C ALA A 266 -11.55 -5.10 14.79
N ILE A 267 -11.09 -3.87 15.04
CA ILE A 267 -11.97 -2.75 15.42
C ILE A 267 -12.94 -2.42 14.30
N GLY A 268 -12.47 -2.37 13.05
CA GLY A 268 -13.33 -2.09 11.91
C GLY A 268 -14.42 -3.12 11.70
N PHE A 269 -14.07 -4.39 11.85
CA PHE A 269 -15.04 -5.47 11.81
C PHE A 269 -16.07 -5.37 12.94
N ALA A 270 -15.63 -5.05 14.17
CA ALA A 270 -16.53 -4.84 15.29
C ALA A 270 -17.46 -3.63 15.06
N VAL A 271 -16.93 -2.52 14.55
CA VAL A 271 -17.71 -1.31 14.23
C VAL A 271 -18.72 -1.60 13.13
N PHE A 272 -18.35 -2.32 12.08
CA PHE A 272 -19.23 -2.71 10.99
C PHE A 272 -20.42 -3.55 11.48
N ASN A 273 -20.14 -4.56 12.29
CA ASN A 273 -21.20 -5.44 12.83
C ASN A 273 -22.03 -4.75 13.92
N ALA A 274 -21.44 -3.89 14.73
CA ALA A 274 -22.15 -3.11 15.73
C ALA A 274 -23.07 -2.06 15.09
N GLY A 275 -22.69 -1.55 13.94
CA GLY A 275 -23.48 -0.58 13.18
C GLY A 275 -24.81 -1.12 12.67
N SER A 276 -24.93 -2.44 12.56
CA SER A 276 -26.22 -3.09 12.27
C SER A 276 -27.10 -3.23 13.52
N SER A 277 -26.54 -3.01 14.71
CA SER A 277 -27.24 -3.08 15.99
C SER A 277 -27.04 -1.77 16.77
N THR A 278 -28.09 -1.24 17.31
CA THR A 278 -28.27 0.02 18.04
C THR A 278 -27.37 0.24 19.27
N ILE A 279 -26.05 -0.11 19.22
CA ILE A 279 -25.14 0.02 20.37
C ILE A 279 -25.03 1.44 20.91
N PHE A 280 -25.26 2.48 20.06
CA PHE A 280 -25.15 3.88 20.49
C PHE A 280 -26.45 4.68 20.37
N GLY A 281 -27.57 4.08 19.96
CA GLY A 281 -28.84 4.81 19.79
C GLY A 281 -28.82 5.91 18.71
N LEU A 282 -27.86 5.86 17.82
CA LEU A 282 -27.53 6.90 16.84
C LEU A 282 -27.88 6.42 15.43
N GLY A 283 -29.16 6.17 15.16
CA GLY A 283 -29.65 5.54 13.92
C GLY A 283 -29.05 6.08 12.61
N ASP A 284 -28.88 7.38 12.46
CA ASP A 284 -28.35 7.99 11.23
C ASP A 284 -26.81 8.09 11.21
N THR A 285 -26.13 7.95 12.33
CA THR A 285 -24.67 8.06 12.45
C THR A 285 -23.94 6.76 12.10
N THR A 286 -24.61 5.62 12.12
CA THR A 286 -24.03 4.31 11.83
C THR A 286 -23.49 4.24 10.41
N GLN A 287 -24.26 4.70 9.42
CA GLN A 287 -23.83 4.73 8.02
C GLN A 287 -22.61 5.66 7.84
N SER A 288 -22.61 6.80 8.53
CA SER A 288 -21.48 7.74 8.49
C SER A 288 -20.20 7.13 9.09
N ILE A 289 -20.30 6.35 10.17
CA ILE A 289 -19.16 5.65 10.78
C ILE A 289 -18.63 4.54 9.86
N GLN A 290 -19.51 3.79 9.22
CA GLN A 290 -19.11 2.75 8.25
C GLN A 290 -18.38 3.37 7.04
N GLU A 291 -18.91 4.45 6.48
CA GLU A 291 -18.28 5.16 5.36
C GLU A 291 -16.95 5.80 5.78
N LEU A 292 -16.84 6.35 6.98
CA LEU A 292 -15.58 6.83 7.52
C LEU A 292 -14.55 5.70 7.61
N TRP A 293 -14.97 4.56 8.16
CA TRP A 293 -14.09 3.42 8.32
C TRP A 293 -13.59 2.87 6.98
N LYS A 294 -14.48 2.80 6.00
CA LYS A 294 -14.16 2.44 4.63
C LYS A 294 -13.13 3.42 4.03
N THR A 295 -13.39 4.71 4.16
CA THR A 295 -12.47 5.75 3.69
C THR A 295 -11.10 5.65 4.37
N PHE A 296 -11.07 5.42 5.67
CA PHE A 296 -9.82 5.23 6.42
C PHE A 296 -9.06 4.00 5.96
N THR A 297 -9.70 2.84 5.87
CA THR A 297 -9.02 1.59 5.55
C THR A 297 -8.58 1.50 4.10
N THR A 298 -9.39 1.98 3.16
CA THR A 298 -9.08 1.91 1.72
C THR A 298 -8.29 3.13 1.25
N GLN A 299 -8.87 4.32 1.34
CA GLN A 299 -8.28 5.51 0.73
C GLN A 299 -7.06 6.00 1.48
N MET A 300 -7.11 6.11 2.82
CA MET A 300 -5.99 6.60 3.60
C MET A 300 -4.79 5.65 3.55
N HIS A 301 -5.03 4.33 3.60
CA HIS A 301 -3.93 3.38 3.42
C HIS A 301 -3.27 3.57 2.06
N PHE A 302 -4.06 3.57 0.98
CA PHE A 302 -3.51 3.64 -0.36
C PHE A 302 -2.82 4.96 -0.67
N THR A 303 -3.33 6.08 -0.20
CA THR A 303 -2.81 7.40 -0.55
C THR A 303 -1.72 7.88 0.40
N ILE A 304 -1.92 7.74 1.72
CA ILE A 304 -1.07 8.36 2.72
C ILE A 304 -0.14 7.35 3.39
N LEU A 305 -0.69 6.26 3.96
CA LEU A 305 0.13 5.32 4.73
C LEU A 305 1.21 4.64 3.87
N ARG A 306 0.90 4.25 2.64
CA ARG A 306 1.90 3.71 1.71
C ARG A 306 3.04 4.71 1.46
N SER A 307 2.71 5.97 1.22
CA SER A 307 3.72 7.02 0.99
C SER A 307 4.59 7.24 2.23
N LEU A 308 4.00 7.24 3.43
CA LEU A 308 4.73 7.38 4.70
C LEU A 308 5.65 6.17 4.96
N ILE A 309 5.16 4.95 4.79
CA ILE A 309 5.96 3.72 4.95
C ILE A 309 7.13 3.72 3.97
N ALA A 310 6.88 4.09 2.73
CA ALA A 310 7.90 4.14 1.70
C ALA A 310 8.97 5.20 2.01
N MET A 311 8.57 6.39 2.47
CA MET A 311 9.52 7.41 2.96
C MET A 311 10.32 6.91 4.16
N TYR A 312 9.68 6.23 5.08
CA TYR A 312 10.37 5.65 6.23
C TYR A 312 11.44 4.64 5.80
N ILE A 313 11.12 3.76 4.82
CA ILE A 313 12.10 2.84 4.24
C ILE A 313 13.28 3.62 3.64
N LEU A 314 12.98 4.61 2.81
CA LEU A 314 14.01 5.39 2.11
C LEU A 314 14.93 6.16 3.06
N LEU A 315 14.37 6.77 4.10
CA LEU A 315 15.12 7.68 4.98
C LEU A 315 15.86 6.94 6.11
N LYS A 316 15.23 5.92 6.69
CA LYS A 316 15.80 5.27 7.89
C LYS A 316 16.67 4.08 7.57
N TYR A 317 16.30 3.27 6.58
CA TYR A 317 17.02 2.05 6.27
C TYR A 317 18.04 2.22 5.14
N GLY A 318 18.25 3.47 4.73
CA GLY A 318 19.42 3.81 3.91
C GLY A 318 19.42 3.13 2.54
N PHE A 319 18.22 3.03 1.90
CA PHE A 319 18.17 2.64 0.49
C PHE A 319 19.11 3.50 -0.36
N PHE A 320 19.34 4.73 0.12
CA PHE A 320 20.34 5.66 -0.41
C PHE A 320 21.05 6.31 0.76
N ASN A 321 22.37 6.20 0.82
CA ASN A 321 23.16 7.00 1.76
C ASN A 321 22.82 8.47 1.58
N ILE A 322 22.01 9.01 2.51
CA ILE A 322 21.65 10.42 2.52
C ILE A 322 22.90 11.16 2.98
N ASN A 323 23.59 11.78 2.03
CA ASN A 323 24.72 12.66 2.30
C ASN A 323 24.25 14.04 2.77
N ASP A 324 25.15 14.87 3.24
CA ASP A 324 24.81 16.20 3.77
C ASP A 324 24.12 17.10 2.72
N GLU A 325 24.36 16.90 1.44
CA GLU A 325 23.72 17.64 0.35
C GLU A 325 22.25 17.25 0.12
N THR A 326 21.89 15.99 0.38
CA THR A 326 20.52 15.48 0.16
C THR A 326 19.66 15.55 1.41
N LYS A 327 20.29 15.68 2.59
CA LYS A 327 19.64 15.74 3.90
C LYS A 327 18.59 16.86 4.04
N PRO A 328 18.80 18.10 3.55
CA PRO A 328 17.79 19.15 3.61
C PRO A 328 16.55 18.79 2.78
N ILE A 329 16.74 18.18 1.62
CA ILE A 329 15.64 17.78 0.73
C ILE A 329 14.83 16.64 1.37
N ALA A 330 15.52 15.67 1.98
CA ALA A 330 14.88 14.57 2.70
C ALA A 330 14.05 15.08 3.91
N LYS A 331 14.58 16.04 4.66
CA LYS A 331 13.85 16.70 5.76
C LYS A 331 12.62 17.45 5.26
N LEU A 332 12.75 18.22 4.18
CA LEU A 332 11.63 18.95 3.61
C LEU A 332 10.51 17.99 3.14
N MET A 333 10.88 16.91 2.46
CA MET A 333 9.90 15.90 2.03
C MET A 333 9.22 15.23 3.21
N ALA A 334 9.95 14.90 4.28
CA ALA A 334 9.38 14.33 5.49
C ALA A 334 8.38 15.30 6.15
N ILE A 335 8.71 16.58 6.24
CA ILE A 335 7.83 17.62 6.79
C ILE A 335 6.56 17.74 5.94
N ILE A 336 6.69 17.84 4.62
CA ILE A 336 5.53 17.91 3.70
C ILE A 336 4.63 16.68 3.88
N LEU A 337 5.19 15.48 3.94
CA LEU A 337 4.44 14.25 4.14
C LEU A 337 3.70 14.22 5.49
N ILE A 338 4.36 14.66 6.57
CA ILE A 338 3.73 14.74 7.89
C ILE A 338 2.58 15.75 7.86
N VAL A 339 2.78 16.92 7.29
CA VAL A 339 1.74 17.95 7.18
C VAL A 339 0.54 17.43 6.39
N VAL A 340 0.77 16.81 5.24
CA VAL A 340 -0.32 16.28 4.39
C VAL A 340 -1.05 15.12 5.08
N ALA A 341 -0.32 14.18 5.68
CA ALA A 341 -0.92 13.06 6.40
C ALA A 341 -1.77 13.56 7.59
N THR A 342 -1.28 14.55 8.32
CA THR A 342 -1.99 15.13 9.44
C THR A 342 -3.22 15.90 8.98
N SER A 343 -3.11 16.71 7.92
CA SER A 343 -4.24 17.45 7.35
C SER A 343 -5.34 16.52 6.86
N ALA A 344 -4.98 15.47 6.12
CA ALA A 344 -5.95 14.49 5.63
C ALA A 344 -6.60 13.68 6.78
N THR A 345 -5.86 13.38 7.84
CA THR A 345 -6.41 12.72 9.03
C THR A 345 -7.42 13.62 9.74
N LEU A 346 -7.09 14.91 9.86
CA LEU A 346 -7.99 15.88 10.50
C LEU A 346 -9.24 16.12 9.65
N GLU A 347 -9.12 16.24 8.34
CA GLU A 347 -10.26 16.37 7.44
C GLU A 347 -11.19 15.14 7.54
N LEU A 348 -10.60 13.94 7.60
CA LEU A 348 -11.32 12.70 7.82
C LEU A 348 -12.07 12.69 9.17
N VAL A 349 -11.42 13.11 10.24
CA VAL A 349 -12.05 13.23 11.57
C VAL A 349 -13.15 14.26 11.58
N GLN A 350 -12.96 15.42 10.91
CA GLN A 350 -13.97 16.47 10.80
C GLN A 350 -15.22 16.06 10.01
N SER A 351 -15.06 15.13 9.06
CA SER A 351 -16.22 14.60 8.30
C SER A 351 -17.21 13.82 9.18
N VAL A 352 -16.74 13.35 10.35
CA VAL A 352 -17.56 12.55 11.30
C VAL A 352 -17.87 13.31 12.58
N ILE A 353 -16.90 14.05 13.10
CA ILE A 353 -17.05 14.81 14.33
C ILE A 353 -16.99 16.29 13.94
N PRO A 354 -18.06 17.08 14.12
CA PRO A 354 -18.05 18.50 13.78
C PRO A 354 -17.15 19.25 14.76
N ILE A 355 -15.84 19.11 14.60
CA ILE A 355 -14.84 19.85 15.37
C ILE A 355 -14.68 21.24 14.75
N ASN A 356 -14.72 22.27 15.59
CA ASN A 356 -14.52 23.64 15.15
C ASN A 356 -13.14 23.77 14.44
N GLN A 357 -13.13 24.43 13.28
CA GLN A 357 -11.91 24.64 12.48
C GLN A 357 -10.74 25.22 13.29
N MET A 358 -11.05 26.03 14.31
CA MET A 358 -10.05 26.64 15.20
C MET A 358 -9.35 25.59 16.08
N ILE A 359 -10.08 24.58 16.57
CA ILE A 359 -9.52 23.46 17.35
C ILE A 359 -8.66 22.59 16.44
N THR A 360 -9.10 22.35 15.20
CA THR A 360 -8.35 21.60 14.20
C THR A 360 -7.03 22.28 13.88
N ALA A 361 -7.03 23.60 13.65
CA ALA A 361 -5.83 24.37 13.39
C ALA A 361 -4.85 24.35 14.59
N ALA A 362 -5.37 24.41 15.83
CA ALA A 362 -4.57 24.30 17.03
C ALA A 362 -3.92 22.93 17.19
N LEU A 363 -4.66 21.84 16.94
CA LEU A 363 -4.13 20.48 16.96
C LEU A 363 -3.05 20.27 15.89
N LEU A 364 -3.27 20.78 14.68
CA LEU A 364 -2.28 20.79 13.60
C LEU A 364 -1.01 21.54 14.01
N GLY A 365 -1.17 22.72 14.61
CA GLY A 365 -0.07 23.53 15.11
C GLY A 365 0.77 22.78 16.16
N ILE A 366 0.13 22.06 17.08
CA ILE A 366 0.81 21.24 18.10
C ILE A 366 1.60 20.09 17.44
N ILE A 367 0.99 19.35 16.52
CA ILE A 367 1.64 18.21 15.85
C ILE A 367 2.84 18.65 15.00
N ILE A 368 2.77 19.85 14.39
CA ILE A 368 3.88 20.38 13.58
C ILE A 368 5.01 20.92 14.46
N ALA A 369 4.69 21.39 15.69
CA ALA A 369 5.68 21.94 16.60
C ALA A 369 6.53 20.88 17.33
N PHE A 370 6.05 19.67 17.47
CA PHE A 370 6.73 18.51 18.07
C PHE A 370 7.29 17.55 17.02
#